data_ea670ec7c909a9dd0a9637550a940456
#
_entry.id   ea670ec7c909a9dd0a9637550a940456
#
_cell.length_a   1.000
_cell.length_b   1.000
_cell.length_c   1.000
_cell.angle_alpha   90.00
_cell.angle_beta   90.00
_cell.angle_gamma   90.00
#
_symmetry.space_group_name_H-M   'P 1'
#
loop_
_entity.id
_entity.type
_entity.pdbx_description
1 polymer ?
#
loop_
_entity_poly.entity_id
_entity_poly.type
_entity_poly.pdbx_seq_one_letter_code
_entity_poly.pdbx_strand_id
1 'polypeptide(L)'
;MRARTPLVGGVVGLFVTVAVLHLGAQLTGAGEVADATQVLLMPLLAAALWSNTEAPRSRLITLTLVALGLSWLGDSAPKLAEGDTAFLIMIGFFLLAQVAYVMAFWPFRSRSVLHVRRPVLLGYVAVVVALVLACVGGAAGMLVPVLVYGTLLGTMAVLATGVNLPTAIGGALFLVSDGSIALNAFAEGFDLPGQDFWVMA
;
A
#
# COMPACT_ATOMS: atom_id res chain seq x y z
N MET A 1 -27.25 16.56 -1.62
CA MET A 1 -26.34 16.03 -0.59
C MET A 1 -27.16 15.11 0.33
N ARG A 2 -27.06 13.78 0.18
CA ARG A 2 -27.69 12.87 1.15
C ARG A 2 -26.93 12.98 2.47
N ALA A 3 -27.65 13.18 3.57
CA ALA A 3 -27.06 13.18 4.91
C ALA A 3 -26.33 11.84 5.10
N ARG A 4 -25.03 11.90 5.42
CA ARG A 4 -24.27 10.70 5.79
C ARG A 4 -24.97 10.09 6.99
N THR A 5 -25.31 8.79 6.92
CA THR A 5 -25.88 8.12 8.08
C THR A 5 -24.89 8.20 9.25
N PRO A 6 -25.34 8.38 10.50
CA PRO A 6 -24.46 8.49 11.66
C PRO A 6 -23.47 7.34 11.77
N LEU A 7 -23.82 6.16 11.28
CA LEU A 7 -22.98 4.97 11.23
C LEU A 7 -21.76 5.13 10.33
N VAL A 8 -21.92 5.78 9.16
CA VAL A 8 -20.83 6.06 8.20
C VAL A 8 -19.82 7.04 8.82
N GLY A 9 -20.31 8.09 9.48
CA GLY A 9 -19.47 9.05 10.19
C GLY A 9 -18.69 8.39 11.34
N GLY A 10 -19.32 7.45 12.05
CA GLY A 10 -18.70 6.71 13.14
C GLY A 10 -17.54 5.80 12.69
N VAL A 11 -17.71 5.04 11.60
CA VAL A 11 -16.65 4.15 11.09
C VAL A 11 -15.45 4.94 10.57
N VAL A 12 -15.68 6.02 9.84
CA VAL A 12 -14.60 6.90 9.36
C VAL A 12 -13.90 7.59 10.53
N GLY A 13 -14.66 8.07 11.53
CA GLY A 13 -14.10 8.64 12.76
C GLY A 13 -13.23 7.65 13.52
N LEU A 14 -13.69 6.40 13.65
CA LEU A 14 -12.92 5.33 14.30
C LEU A 14 -11.62 5.04 13.54
N PHE A 15 -11.68 4.91 12.21
CA PHE A 15 -10.49 4.74 11.38
C PHE A 15 -9.48 5.87 11.60
N VAL A 16 -9.92 7.14 11.55
CA VAL A 16 -9.03 8.29 11.77
C VAL A 16 -8.44 8.27 13.18
N THR A 17 -9.23 7.93 14.20
CA THR A 17 -8.74 7.82 15.58
C THR A 17 -7.67 6.76 15.72
N VAL A 18 -7.90 5.55 15.16
CA VAL A 18 -6.92 4.46 15.19
C VAL A 18 -5.67 4.82 14.40
N ALA A 19 -5.81 5.48 13.23
CA ALA A 19 -4.67 5.94 12.44
C ALA A 19 -3.82 6.97 13.21
N VAL A 20 -4.43 7.95 13.89
CA VAL A 20 -3.71 8.92 14.71
C VAL A 20 -3.02 8.25 15.90
N LEU A 21 -3.69 7.30 16.57
CA LEU A 21 -3.08 6.52 17.64
C LEU A 21 -1.90 5.69 17.14
N HIS A 22 -2.02 5.06 15.98
CA HIS A 22 -0.94 4.29 15.34
C HIS A 22 0.27 5.17 15.08
N LEU A 23 0.08 6.32 14.42
CA LEU A 23 1.17 7.28 14.15
C LEU A 23 1.81 7.79 15.45
N GLY A 24 0.99 8.10 16.48
CA GLY A 24 1.49 8.50 17.79
C GLY A 24 2.32 7.40 18.47
N ALA A 25 1.87 6.14 18.39
CA ALA A 25 2.59 4.99 18.92
C ALA A 25 3.94 4.78 18.24
N GLN A 26 3.98 4.92 16.90
CA GLN A 26 5.22 4.84 16.12
C GLN A 26 6.21 5.95 16.52
N LEU A 27 5.73 7.20 16.66
CA LEU A 27 6.58 8.34 17.04
C LEU A 27 7.13 8.22 18.47
N THR A 28 6.40 7.58 19.38
CA THR A 28 6.80 7.44 20.79
C THR A 28 7.51 6.13 21.09
N GLY A 29 7.67 5.23 20.11
CA GLY A 29 8.25 3.91 20.29
C GLY A 29 7.37 2.95 21.11
N ALA A 30 6.05 3.20 21.17
CA ALA A 30 5.08 2.33 21.87
C ALA A 30 4.71 1.10 20.99
N GLY A 31 5.66 0.17 20.83
CA GLY A 31 5.57 -0.94 19.87
C GLY A 31 4.30 -1.79 20.01
N GLU A 32 3.90 -2.19 21.25
CA GLU A 32 2.69 -2.98 21.46
C GLU A 32 1.42 -2.27 20.97
N VAL A 33 1.33 -0.95 21.15
CA VAL A 33 0.20 -0.15 20.67
C VAL A 33 0.25 -0.01 19.15
N ALA A 34 1.43 0.18 18.58
CA ALA A 34 1.63 0.23 17.15
C ALA A 34 1.22 -1.09 16.48
N ASP A 35 1.64 -2.24 17.01
CA ASP A 35 1.28 -3.55 16.52
C ASP A 35 -0.23 -3.84 16.57
N ALA A 36 -0.87 -3.49 17.69
CA ALA A 36 -2.31 -3.68 17.87
C ALA A 36 -3.12 -2.78 16.92
N THR A 37 -2.71 -1.53 16.76
CA THR A 37 -3.40 -0.58 15.88
C THR A 37 -3.19 -0.89 14.40
N GLN A 38 -2.01 -1.36 13.99
CA GLN A 38 -1.71 -1.76 12.61
C GLN A 38 -2.70 -2.81 12.08
N VAL A 39 -2.97 -3.85 12.87
CA VAL A 39 -3.92 -4.91 12.48
C VAL A 39 -5.33 -4.38 12.26
N LEU A 40 -5.71 -3.27 12.89
CA LEU A 40 -7.05 -2.69 12.79
C LEU A 40 -7.21 -1.73 11.60
N LEU A 41 -6.13 -1.12 11.07
CA LEU A 41 -6.20 -0.08 10.04
C LEU A 41 -6.90 -0.56 8.77
N MET A 42 -6.47 -1.67 8.19
CA MET A 42 -7.02 -2.18 6.93
C MET A 42 -8.48 -2.65 7.07
N PRO A 43 -8.89 -3.39 8.11
CA PRO A 43 -10.31 -3.72 8.34
C PRO A 43 -11.20 -2.49 8.52
N LEU A 44 -10.74 -1.46 9.24
CA LEU A 44 -11.49 -0.23 9.43
C LEU A 44 -11.62 0.56 8.12
N LEU A 45 -10.54 0.63 7.33
CA LEU A 45 -10.57 1.25 6.01
C LEU A 45 -11.51 0.50 5.06
N ALA A 46 -11.49 -0.83 5.06
CA ALA A 46 -12.41 -1.66 4.29
C ALA A 46 -13.87 -1.45 4.74
N ALA A 47 -14.12 -1.39 6.05
CA ALA A 47 -15.44 -1.11 6.60
C ALA A 47 -15.92 0.32 6.23
N ALA A 48 -15.01 1.31 6.27
CA ALA A 48 -15.32 2.67 5.83
C ALA A 48 -15.65 2.70 4.33
N LEU A 49 -14.89 2.03 3.48
CA LEU A 49 -15.19 1.92 2.04
C LEU A 49 -16.52 1.20 1.81
N TRP A 50 -16.75 0.09 2.50
CA TRP A 50 -18.00 -0.67 2.40
C TRP A 50 -19.22 0.14 2.80
N SER A 51 -19.17 0.86 3.92
CA SER A 51 -20.29 1.65 4.43
C SER A 51 -20.57 2.93 3.62
N ASN A 52 -19.57 3.45 2.90
CA ASN A 52 -19.73 4.60 2.00
C ASN A 52 -20.14 4.24 0.56
N THR A 53 -20.35 2.95 0.25
CA THR A 53 -20.70 2.47 -1.08
C THR A 53 -21.98 1.64 -1.05
N GLU A 54 -22.88 1.86 -2.02
CA GLU A 54 -24.13 1.12 -2.15
C GLU A 54 -24.00 -0.11 -3.05
N ALA A 55 -24.83 -1.12 -2.80
CA ALA A 55 -24.94 -2.29 -3.68
C ALA A 55 -25.85 -1.97 -4.90
N PRO A 56 -25.59 -2.56 -6.09
CA PRO A 56 -24.42 -3.40 -6.41
C PRO A 56 -23.15 -2.58 -6.53
N ARG A 57 -22.07 -3.05 -5.88
CA ARG A 57 -20.78 -2.35 -5.91
C ARG A 57 -20.10 -2.50 -7.25
N SER A 58 -19.47 -1.44 -7.70
CA SER A 58 -18.67 -1.47 -8.94
C SER A 58 -17.47 -2.41 -8.80
N ARG A 59 -16.95 -2.91 -9.94
CA ARG A 59 -15.73 -3.71 -9.99
C ARG A 59 -14.56 -3.01 -9.28
N LEU A 60 -14.44 -1.69 -9.41
CA LEU A 60 -13.42 -0.89 -8.71
C LEU A 60 -13.51 -1.12 -7.20
N ILE A 61 -14.68 -0.91 -6.60
CA ILE A 61 -14.88 -1.06 -5.16
C ILE A 61 -14.64 -2.50 -4.70
N THR A 62 -15.16 -3.49 -5.43
CA THR A 62 -15.01 -4.90 -5.07
C THR A 62 -13.54 -5.32 -5.08
N LEU A 63 -12.80 -5.00 -6.13
CA LEU A 63 -11.37 -5.33 -6.22
C LEU A 63 -10.52 -4.56 -5.22
N THR A 64 -10.88 -3.30 -4.90
CA THR A 64 -10.22 -2.53 -3.84
C THR A 64 -10.44 -3.18 -2.47
N LEU A 65 -11.65 -3.68 -2.17
CA LEU A 65 -11.90 -4.41 -0.92
C LEU A 65 -11.10 -5.72 -0.85
N VAL A 66 -10.99 -6.45 -1.96
CA VAL A 66 -10.13 -7.65 -2.05
C VAL A 66 -8.66 -7.27 -1.79
N ALA A 67 -8.19 -6.20 -2.43
CA ALA A 67 -6.82 -5.73 -2.23
C ALA A 67 -6.55 -5.33 -0.77
N LEU A 68 -7.47 -4.60 -0.12
CA LEU A 68 -7.37 -4.26 1.31
C LEU A 68 -7.31 -5.50 2.20
N GLY A 69 -8.13 -6.54 1.90
CA GLY A 69 -8.08 -7.80 2.64
C GLY A 69 -6.74 -8.54 2.46
N LEU A 70 -6.19 -8.54 1.26
CA LEU A 70 -4.87 -9.11 0.98
C LEU A 70 -3.74 -8.31 1.63
N SER A 71 -3.80 -6.97 1.61
CA SER A 71 -2.86 -6.11 2.34
C SER A 71 -2.92 -6.38 3.84
N TRP A 72 -4.12 -6.51 4.41
CA TRP A 72 -4.31 -6.89 5.81
C TRP A 72 -3.64 -8.23 6.16
N LEU A 73 -3.75 -9.22 5.28
CA LEU A 73 -3.06 -10.49 5.45
C LEU A 73 -1.54 -10.33 5.33
N GLY A 74 -1.05 -9.44 4.45
CA GLY A 74 0.35 -9.08 4.33
C GLY A 74 0.93 -8.46 5.61
N ASP A 75 0.14 -7.66 6.33
CA ASP A 75 0.54 -7.04 7.60
C ASP A 75 0.43 -7.99 8.80
N SER A 76 -0.51 -8.94 8.74
CA SER A 76 -0.90 -9.74 9.91
C SER A 76 -0.30 -11.15 9.90
N ALA A 77 -0.31 -11.84 8.75
CA ALA A 77 0.14 -13.23 8.65
C ALA A 77 1.64 -13.42 8.91
N PRO A 78 2.55 -12.50 8.53
CA PRO A 78 3.97 -12.60 8.88
C PRO A 78 4.24 -12.71 10.37
N LYS A 79 3.36 -12.16 11.22
CA LYS A 79 3.49 -12.24 12.69
C LYS A 79 3.36 -13.68 13.23
N LEU A 80 2.91 -14.63 12.41
CA LEU A 80 2.79 -16.05 12.73
C LEU A 80 3.98 -16.89 12.26
N ALA A 81 4.99 -16.26 11.64
CA ALA A 81 6.18 -16.92 11.09
C ALA A 81 7.45 -16.14 11.49
N GLU A 82 8.61 -16.73 11.24
CA GLU A 82 9.89 -16.11 11.56
C GLU A 82 10.82 -16.06 10.34
N GLY A 83 11.78 -15.12 10.36
CA GLY A 83 12.85 -15.02 9.37
C GLY A 83 12.34 -14.87 7.93
N ASP A 84 13.00 -15.58 7.00
CA ASP A 84 12.70 -15.50 5.57
C ASP A 84 11.27 -15.92 5.23
N THR A 85 10.69 -16.85 6.02
CA THR A 85 9.30 -17.30 5.82
C THR A 85 8.31 -16.16 6.06
N ALA A 86 8.49 -15.37 7.13
CA ALA A 86 7.66 -14.21 7.42
C ALA A 86 7.73 -13.18 6.27
N PHE A 87 8.94 -12.91 5.78
CA PHE A 87 9.15 -11.99 4.67
C PHE A 87 8.49 -12.46 3.37
N LEU A 88 8.60 -13.75 3.03
CA LEU A 88 7.96 -14.33 1.84
C LEU A 88 6.44 -14.31 1.93
N ILE A 89 5.86 -14.56 3.11
CA ILE A 89 4.43 -14.44 3.35
C ILE A 89 3.96 -12.99 3.11
N MET A 90 4.67 -12.01 3.67
CA MET A 90 4.40 -10.59 3.50
C MET A 90 4.40 -10.20 2.01
N ILE A 91 5.50 -10.47 1.31
CA ILE A 91 5.63 -10.15 -0.13
C ILE A 91 4.55 -10.85 -0.94
N GLY A 92 4.24 -12.10 -0.65
CA GLY A 92 3.24 -12.88 -1.38
C GLY A 92 1.85 -12.24 -1.30
N PHE A 93 1.40 -11.87 -0.13
CA PHE A 93 0.10 -11.22 0.04
C PHE A 93 0.05 -9.81 -0.55
N PHE A 94 1.09 -9.00 -0.36
CA PHE A 94 1.17 -7.68 -0.96
C PHE A 94 1.24 -7.74 -2.48
N LEU A 95 1.94 -8.73 -3.06
CA LEU A 95 1.97 -8.95 -4.51
C LEU A 95 0.58 -9.25 -5.05
N LEU A 96 -0.19 -10.12 -4.38
CA LEU A 96 -1.58 -10.39 -4.75
C LEU A 96 -2.46 -9.16 -4.60
N ALA A 97 -2.25 -8.34 -3.56
CA ALA A 97 -2.93 -7.06 -3.38
C ALA A 97 -2.63 -6.10 -4.53
N GLN A 98 -1.36 -5.99 -4.96
CA GLN A 98 -0.97 -5.17 -6.11
C GLN A 98 -1.66 -5.63 -7.41
N VAL A 99 -1.75 -6.95 -7.65
CA VAL A 99 -2.50 -7.48 -8.79
C VAL A 99 -3.97 -7.07 -8.73
N ALA A 100 -4.61 -7.17 -7.56
CA ALA A 100 -6.00 -6.76 -7.39
C ALA A 100 -6.20 -5.25 -7.62
N TYR A 101 -5.29 -4.39 -7.13
CA TYR A 101 -5.31 -2.95 -7.41
C TYR A 101 -5.10 -2.63 -8.89
N VAL A 102 -4.13 -3.27 -9.55
CA VAL A 102 -3.91 -3.12 -11.01
C VAL A 102 -5.18 -3.48 -11.77
N MET A 103 -5.83 -4.60 -11.43
CA MET A 103 -7.10 -5.01 -12.04
C MET A 103 -8.24 -4.02 -11.76
N ALA A 104 -8.28 -3.41 -10.56
CA ALA A 104 -9.26 -2.40 -10.19
C ALA A 104 -9.10 -1.12 -11.01
N PHE A 105 -7.85 -0.67 -11.21
CA PHE A 105 -7.53 0.60 -11.86
C PHE A 105 -7.37 0.50 -13.38
N TRP A 106 -7.20 -0.70 -13.92
CA TRP A 106 -7.02 -0.94 -15.37
C TRP A 106 -8.07 -0.29 -16.28
N PRO A 107 -9.38 -0.28 -15.95
CA PRO A 107 -10.38 0.40 -16.76
C PRO A 107 -10.14 1.91 -16.93
N PHE A 108 -9.38 2.51 -16.02
CA PHE A 108 -9.10 3.96 -16.01
C PHE A 108 -7.76 4.32 -16.67
N ARG A 109 -7.02 3.36 -17.23
CA ARG A 109 -5.68 3.55 -17.79
C ARG A 109 -5.58 4.67 -18.83
N SER A 110 -6.63 4.87 -19.66
CA SER A 110 -6.63 5.91 -20.69
C SER A 110 -6.61 7.35 -20.14
N ARG A 111 -7.02 7.53 -18.86
CA ARG A 111 -6.99 8.81 -18.15
C ARG A 111 -5.77 8.95 -17.23
N SER A 112 -4.99 7.88 -17.07
CA SER A 112 -3.79 7.89 -16.24
C SER A 112 -2.63 8.61 -16.92
N VAL A 113 -1.59 8.93 -16.15
CA VAL A 113 -0.35 9.52 -16.68
C VAL A 113 0.32 8.66 -17.74
N LEU A 114 -0.03 7.38 -17.82
CA LEU A 114 0.42 6.47 -18.88
C LEU A 114 0.12 7.03 -20.29
N HIS A 115 -1.05 7.67 -20.46
CA HIS A 115 -1.49 8.18 -21.77
C HIS A 115 -1.54 9.72 -21.83
N VAL A 116 -1.70 10.39 -20.68
CA VAL A 116 -2.02 11.82 -20.64
C VAL A 116 -0.79 12.69 -20.37
N ARG A 117 0.20 12.23 -19.58
CA ARG A 117 1.32 13.04 -19.14
C ARG A 117 2.65 12.26 -19.13
N ARG A 118 3.25 12.12 -20.32
CA ARG A 118 4.54 11.40 -20.50
C ARG A 118 5.66 11.84 -19.53
N PRO A 119 5.89 13.13 -19.23
CA PRO A 119 6.94 13.52 -18.29
C PRO A 119 6.70 12.96 -16.88
N VAL A 120 5.45 12.94 -16.41
CA VAL A 120 5.10 12.37 -15.09
C VAL A 120 5.29 10.86 -15.10
N LEU A 121 4.92 10.18 -16.18
CA LEU A 121 5.20 8.74 -16.36
C LEU A 121 6.69 8.44 -16.25
N LEU A 122 7.54 9.23 -16.93
CA LEU A 122 9.00 9.08 -16.84
C LEU A 122 9.50 9.24 -15.41
N GLY A 123 8.89 10.12 -14.60
CA GLY A 123 9.19 10.25 -13.17
C GLY A 123 8.90 8.95 -12.40
N TYR A 124 7.71 8.35 -12.59
CA TYR A 124 7.38 7.06 -11.98
C TYR A 124 8.35 5.95 -12.42
N VAL A 125 8.64 5.86 -13.70
CA VAL A 125 9.60 4.87 -14.24
C VAL A 125 10.98 5.08 -13.63
N ALA A 126 11.46 6.31 -13.55
CA ALA A 126 12.75 6.63 -12.96
C ALA A 126 12.84 6.23 -11.48
N VAL A 127 11.77 6.49 -10.70
CA VAL A 127 11.69 6.06 -9.29
C VAL A 127 11.74 4.54 -9.18
N VAL A 128 10.93 3.80 -9.95
CA VAL A 128 10.91 2.33 -9.91
C VAL A 128 12.27 1.76 -10.33
N VAL A 129 12.87 2.28 -11.39
CA VAL A 129 14.21 1.84 -11.84
C VAL A 129 15.26 2.12 -10.79
N ALA A 130 15.24 3.31 -10.17
CA ALA A 130 16.18 3.66 -9.11
C ALA A 130 16.03 2.73 -7.88
N LEU A 131 14.80 2.44 -7.46
CA LEU A 131 14.53 1.49 -6.38
C LEU A 131 15.06 0.09 -6.70
N VAL A 132 14.78 -0.41 -7.89
CA VAL A 132 15.26 -1.72 -8.32
C VAL A 132 16.79 -1.77 -8.35
N LEU A 133 17.43 -0.75 -8.95
CA LEU A 133 18.89 -0.69 -9.03
C LEU A 133 19.54 -0.63 -7.64
N ALA A 134 18.94 0.10 -6.70
CA ALA A 134 19.42 0.16 -5.33
C ALA A 134 19.31 -1.21 -4.60
N CYS A 135 18.30 -2.02 -4.93
CA CYS A 135 18.07 -3.33 -4.31
C CYS A 135 18.86 -4.47 -4.95
N VAL A 136 19.35 -4.31 -6.20
CA VAL A 136 20.00 -5.41 -6.95
C VAL A 136 21.18 -6.03 -6.20
N GLY A 137 22.00 -5.22 -5.52
CA GLY A 137 23.21 -5.68 -4.81
C GLY A 137 22.88 -6.64 -3.67
N GLY A 138 21.88 -6.36 -2.87
CA GLY A 138 21.49 -7.18 -1.72
C GLY A 138 20.40 -8.21 -2.00
N ALA A 139 19.72 -8.11 -3.15
CA ALA A 139 18.59 -8.98 -3.47
C ALA A 139 18.99 -10.43 -3.88
N ALA A 140 20.27 -10.69 -4.16
CA ALA A 140 20.82 -12.02 -4.51
C ALA A 140 19.76 -13.01 -5.10
N GLY A 141 19.34 -14.03 -4.32
CA GLY A 141 18.35 -15.02 -4.72
C GLY A 141 16.89 -14.48 -4.84
N MET A 142 16.62 -13.24 -4.42
CA MET A 142 15.29 -12.61 -4.45
C MET A 142 15.12 -11.56 -5.57
N LEU A 143 16.05 -11.47 -6.50
CA LEU A 143 16.01 -10.49 -7.59
C LEU A 143 14.70 -10.58 -8.41
N VAL A 144 14.24 -11.79 -8.76
CA VAL A 144 13.01 -11.97 -9.53
C VAL A 144 11.78 -11.49 -8.75
N PRO A 145 11.55 -11.89 -7.49
CA PRO A 145 10.51 -11.30 -6.65
C PRO A 145 10.55 -9.77 -6.58
N VAL A 146 11.71 -9.17 -6.36
CA VAL A 146 11.89 -7.71 -6.30
C VAL A 146 11.51 -7.02 -7.60
N LEU A 147 11.94 -7.57 -8.76
CA LEU A 147 11.58 -7.03 -10.08
C LEU A 147 10.08 -7.10 -10.34
N VAL A 148 9.47 -8.25 -10.07
CA VAL A 148 8.03 -8.46 -10.29
C VAL A 148 7.23 -7.53 -9.38
N TYR A 149 7.60 -7.46 -8.09
CA TYR A 149 6.94 -6.61 -7.13
C TYR A 149 7.05 -5.12 -7.50
N GLY A 150 8.26 -4.63 -7.74
CA GLY A 150 8.51 -3.23 -8.11
C GLY A 150 7.78 -2.83 -9.40
N THR A 151 7.72 -3.73 -10.39
CA THR A 151 6.97 -3.49 -11.64
C THR A 151 5.46 -3.38 -11.39
N LEU A 152 4.89 -4.28 -10.58
CA LEU A 152 3.47 -4.24 -10.23
C LEU A 152 3.12 -3.01 -9.40
N LEU A 153 3.94 -2.69 -8.41
CA LEU A 153 3.79 -1.51 -7.56
C LEU A 153 3.83 -0.21 -8.36
N GLY A 154 4.82 -0.05 -9.24
CA GLY A 154 4.90 1.10 -10.15
C GLY A 154 3.72 1.17 -11.12
N THR A 155 3.29 0.03 -11.67
CA THR A 155 2.11 -0.06 -12.55
C THR A 155 0.85 0.37 -11.80
N MET A 156 0.64 -0.11 -10.58
CA MET A 156 -0.48 0.26 -9.73
C MET A 156 -0.49 1.77 -9.47
N ALA A 157 0.64 2.35 -9.06
CA ALA A 157 0.76 3.77 -8.76
C ALA A 157 0.48 4.65 -10.00
N VAL A 158 0.98 4.27 -11.18
CA VAL A 158 0.69 4.92 -12.46
C VAL A 158 -0.80 4.84 -12.79
N LEU A 159 -1.43 3.68 -12.68
CA LEU A 159 -2.85 3.48 -12.99
C LEU A 159 -3.77 4.21 -11.99
N ALA A 160 -3.39 4.32 -10.73
CA ALA A 160 -4.10 5.04 -9.69
C ALA A 160 -4.37 6.50 -10.08
N THR A 161 -3.45 7.14 -10.84
CA THR A 161 -3.59 8.50 -11.36
C THR A 161 -4.77 8.68 -12.30
N GLY A 162 -5.26 7.61 -12.93
CA GLY A 162 -6.40 7.64 -13.84
C GLY A 162 -7.76 7.59 -13.14
N VAL A 163 -7.80 7.22 -11.86
CA VAL A 163 -9.05 7.10 -11.09
C VAL A 163 -9.52 8.47 -10.60
N ASN A 164 -8.79 9.07 -9.68
CA ASN A 164 -8.99 10.42 -9.15
C ASN A 164 -7.76 10.87 -8.36
N LEU A 165 -7.72 12.14 -7.94
CA LEU A 165 -6.57 12.70 -7.23
C LEU A 165 -6.29 12.02 -5.88
N PRO A 166 -7.26 11.74 -4.99
CA PRO A 166 -6.99 11.00 -3.76
C PRO A 166 -6.39 9.61 -4.00
N THR A 167 -6.89 8.88 -5.00
CA THR A 167 -6.34 7.56 -5.37
C THR A 167 -4.91 7.69 -5.92
N ALA A 168 -4.63 8.73 -6.71
CA ALA A 168 -3.29 9.01 -7.22
C ALA A 168 -2.29 9.28 -6.07
N ILE A 169 -2.69 10.09 -5.09
CA ILE A 169 -1.89 10.37 -3.88
C ILE A 169 -1.66 9.08 -3.09
N GLY A 170 -2.73 8.30 -2.84
CA GLY A 170 -2.60 7.01 -2.15
C GLY A 170 -1.66 6.04 -2.85
N GLY A 171 -1.75 5.93 -4.18
CA GLY A 171 -0.84 5.10 -4.97
C GLY A 171 0.61 5.57 -4.91
N ALA A 172 0.86 6.87 -4.90
CA ALA A 172 2.20 7.44 -4.74
C ALA A 172 2.76 7.19 -3.33
N LEU A 173 1.95 7.38 -2.28
CA LEU A 173 2.34 7.08 -0.90
C LEU A 173 2.65 5.60 -0.72
N PHE A 174 1.84 4.72 -1.31
CA PHE A 174 2.08 3.28 -1.28
C PHE A 174 3.41 2.92 -1.95
N LEU A 175 3.71 3.52 -3.12
CA LEU A 175 4.99 3.33 -3.81
C LEU A 175 6.18 3.76 -2.94
N VAL A 176 6.07 4.88 -2.22
CA VAL A 176 7.13 5.37 -1.33
C VAL A 176 7.29 4.45 -0.12
N SER A 177 6.20 4.06 0.53
CA SER A 177 6.22 3.16 1.69
C SER A 177 6.85 1.81 1.36
N ASP A 178 6.33 1.12 0.36
CA ASP A 178 6.84 -0.19 -0.05
C ASP A 178 8.25 -0.13 -0.63
N GLY A 179 8.56 0.98 -1.34
CA GLY A 179 9.91 1.25 -1.80
C GLY A 179 10.90 1.39 -0.63
N SER A 180 10.48 2.01 0.47
CA SER A 180 11.30 2.13 1.68
C SER A 180 11.53 0.78 2.36
N ILE A 181 10.51 -0.11 2.39
CA ILE A 181 10.67 -1.49 2.87
C ILE A 181 11.71 -2.24 2.03
N ALA A 182 11.60 -2.15 0.70
CA ALA A 182 12.54 -2.81 -0.20
C ALA A 182 13.98 -2.30 -0.05
N LEU A 183 14.16 -0.97 0.08
CA LEU A 183 15.47 -0.38 0.31
C LEU A 183 16.07 -0.84 1.64
N ASN A 184 15.26 -0.89 2.69
CA ASN A 184 15.70 -1.40 3.99
C ASN A 184 16.14 -2.87 3.94
N ALA A 185 15.39 -3.69 3.22
CA ALA A 185 15.65 -5.12 3.13
C ALA A 185 16.89 -5.45 2.26
N PHE A 186 17.18 -4.63 1.22
CA PHE A 186 18.11 -5.02 0.16
C PHE A 186 19.18 -3.97 -0.19
N ALA A 187 19.05 -2.70 0.21
CA ALA A 187 20.06 -1.69 -0.12
C ALA A 187 21.12 -1.61 0.98
N GLU A 188 22.38 -1.94 0.66
CA GLU A 188 23.49 -1.85 1.59
C GLU A 188 23.70 -0.40 2.04
N GLY A 189 23.77 -0.19 3.36
CA GLY A 189 24.03 1.11 3.96
C GLY A 189 22.86 2.11 3.90
N PHE A 190 21.66 1.63 3.60
CA PHE A 190 20.45 2.45 3.62
C PHE A 190 19.82 2.42 5.01
N ASP A 191 20.12 3.45 5.81
CA ASP A 191 19.54 3.68 7.13
C ASP A 191 18.79 5.02 7.10
N LEU A 192 17.47 4.97 6.99
CA LEU A 192 16.64 6.18 7.17
C LEU A 192 16.44 6.47 8.65
N PRO A 193 16.78 7.68 9.14
CA PRO A 193 16.41 8.08 10.50
C PRO A 193 14.89 7.99 10.67
N GLY A 194 14.44 7.25 11.70
CA GLY A 194 13.00 7.02 11.93
C GLY A 194 12.37 6.06 10.92
N GLN A 195 13.14 5.13 10.37
CA GLN A 195 12.74 4.18 9.35
C GLN A 195 11.48 3.41 9.71
N ASP A 196 11.37 2.91 10.96
CA ASP A 196 10.18 2.20 11.44
C ASP A 196 8.92 3.05 11.31
N PHE A 197 9.04 4.37 11.57
CA PHE A 197 7.93 5.31 11.39
C PHE A 197 7.52 5.43 9.91
N TRP A 198 8.49 5.64 8.99
CA TRP A 198 8.18 5.87 7.58
C TRP A 198 7.63 4.62 6.86
N VAL A 199 8.06 3.44 7.29
CA VAL A 199 7.61 2.16 6.73
C VAL A 199 6.22 1.79 7.24
N MET A 200 5.91 2.11 8.50
CA MET A 200 4.66 1.70 9.16
C MET A 200 3.57 2.79 9.16
N ALA A 201 3.93 4.04 8.85
CA ALA A 201 3.00 5.18 8.78
C ALA A 201 2.26 5.25 7.44
#